data_ea250c2f6066496749b56850b174b9f9
#
_entry.id   ea250c2f6066496749b56850b174b9f9
#
_cell.length_a   1.000
_cell.length_b   1.000
_cell.length_c   1.000
_cell.angle_alpha   90.00
_cell.angle_beta   90.00
_cell.angle_gamma   90.00
#
_symmetry.space_group_name_H-M   'P 1'
#
loop_
_entity.id
_entity.type
_entity.pdbx_description
1 polymer ?
#
loop_
_entity_poly.entity_id
_entity_poly.type
_entity_poly.pdbx_seq_one_letter_code
_entity_poly.pdbx_strand_id
1 'polypeptide(L)'
;MKQFTLERFSKLPQPDIFQISTDVENFHKIMPDHFKSLDVLEKGEYGIIVDEKINFLGISTQIKTKHIIIHPDIHGIHILTGPLKGSSFVESYVEKDNGTMITIDVTLHFNNFFKLFPFLENLVVKKMSKTMDEFVQCAEKSCLMISS
;
A
#
# COMPACT_ATOMS: atom_id res chain seq x y z
N MET A 1 -16.71 -3.51 -9.63
CA MET A 1 -15.65 -4.12 -8.81
C MET A 1 -14.61 -4.75 -9.72
N LYS A 2 -13.35 -4.54 -9.45
CA LYS A 2 -12.25 -5.11 -10.22
C LYS A 2 -11.29 -5.83 -9.27
N GLN A 3 -10.95 -7.08 -9.59
CA GLN A 3 -10.04 -7.90 -8.78
C GLN A 3 -8.85 -8.33 -9.62
N PHE A 4 -7.66 -8.23 -9.05
CA PHE A 4 -6.43 -8.70 -9.69
C PHE A 4 -5.35 -8.93 -8.62
N THR A 5 -4.30 -9.63 -9.03
CA THR A 5 -3.17 -9.94 -8.15
C THR A 5 -1.90 -9.38 -8.76
N LEU A 6 -1.08 -8.74 -7.93
CA LEU A 6 0.26 -8.29 -8.28
C LEU A 6 1.29 -9.11 -7.53
N GLU A 7 2.41 -9.40 -8.17
CA GLU A 7 3.53 -10.08 -7.53
C GLU A 7 4.79 -9.24 -7.72
N ARG A 8 5.58 -9.11 -6.64
CA ARG A 8 6.85 -8.39 -6.67
C ARG A 8 7.88 -9.12 -5.84
N PHE A 9 9.12 -9.14 -6.33
CA PHE A 9 10.23 -9.73 -5.60
C PHE A 9 11.12 -8.63 -5.04
N SER A 10 11.51 -8.78 -3.77
CA SER A 10 12.49 -7.91 -3.12
C SER A 10 13.69 -8.72 -2.66
N LYS A 11 14.86 -8.11 -2.74
CA LYS A 11 16.11 -8.70 -2.23
C LYS A 11 16.17 -8.69 -0.70
N LEU A 12 15.30 -7.89 -0.06
CA LEU A 12 15.30 -7.77 1.40
C LEU A 12 14.82 -9.06 2.07
N PRO A 13 15.37 -9.39 3.26
CA PRO A 13 14.82 -10.45 4.09
C PRO A 13 13.35 -10.18 4.43
N GLN A 14 12.56 -11.23 4.55
CA GLN A 14 11.12 -11.13 4.79
C GLN A 14 10.79 -10.28 6.04
N PRO A 15 11.44 -10.48 7.19
CA PRO A 15 11.12 -9.65 8.36
C PRO A 15 11.37 -8.16 8.14
N ASP A 16 12.40 -7.82 7.35
CA ASP A 16 12.79 -6.43 7.14
C ASP A 16 11.77 -5.70 6.26
N ILE A 17 11.41 -6.30 5.12
CA ILE A 17 10.44 -5.63 4.22
C ILE A 17 9.03 -5.63 4.81
N PHE A 18 8.67 -6.68 5.56
CA PHE A 18 7.40 -6.71 6.26
C PHE A 18 7.31 -5.59 7.30
N GLN A 19 8.39 -5.39 8.07
CA GLN A 19 8.44 -4.31 9.06
C GLN A 19 8.31 -2.94 8.42
N ILE A 20 8.98 -2.72 7.29
CA ILE A 20 8.88 -1.45 6.56
C ILE A 20 7.45 -1.18 6.12
N SER A 21 6.78 -2.19 5.56
CA SER A 21 5.42 -2.02 5.04
C SER A 21 4.40 -1.82 6.15
N THR A 22 4.63 -2.41 7.33
CA THR A 22 3.67 -2.36 8.44
C THR A 22 3.95 -1.25 9.44
N ASP A 23 5.06 -0.54 9.30
CA ASP A 23 5.37 0.65 10.10
C ASP A 23 4.58 1.84 9.54
N VAL A 24 3.28 1.82 9.80
CA VAL A 24 2.32 2.73 9.19
C VAL A 24 2.66 4.20 9.49
N GLU A 25 3.09 4.49 10.71
CA GLU A 25 3.39 5.86 11.14
C GLU A 25 4.53 6.51 10.33
N ASN A 26 5.46 5.70 9.84
CA ASN A 26 6.64 6.17 9.15
C ASN A 26 6.62 5.92 7.63
N PHE A 27 5.55 5.30 7.13
CA PHE A 27 5.49 4.89 5.73
C PHE A 27 5.58 6.09 4.77
N HIS A 28 5.00 7.23 5.13
CA HIS A 28 5.08 8.43 4.30
C HIS A 28 6.54 8.94 4.14
N LYS A 29 7.43 8.57 5.04
CA LYS A 29 8.86 8.93 4.94
C LYS A 29 9.59 8.06 3.91
N ILE A 30 9.06 6.86 3.66
CA ILE A 30 9.64 5.93 2.67
C ILE A 30 9.22 6.33 1.26
N MET A 31 7.98 6.78 1.09
CA MET A 31 7.42 7.14 -0.21
C MET A 31 6.79 8.55 -0.19
N PRO A 32 7.58 9.59 0.02
CA PRO A 32 7.03 10.94 0.23
C PRO A 32 6.33 11.54 -0.99
N ASP A 33 6.62 11.04 -2.20
CA ASP A 33 5.97 11.52 -3.41
C ASP A 33 4.53 11.04 -3.53
N HIS A 34 4.19 9.92 -2.88
CA HIS A 34 2.85 9.34 -2.92
C HIS A 34 2.06 9.64 -1.65
N PHE A 35 2.71 9.61 -0.50
CA PHE A 35 2.08 9.79 0.81
C PHE A 35 2.61 11.07 1.43
N LYS A 36 1.81 12.15 1.36
CA LYS A 36 2.24 13.49 1.80
C LYS A 36 2.20 13.66 3.30
N SER A 37 1.21 13.04 3.95
CA SER A 37 1.09 13.06 5.41
C SER A 37 0.30 11.86 5.87
N LEU A 38 0.46 11.51 7.14
CA LEU A 38 -0.23 10.39 7.74
C LEU A 38 -0.42 10.66 9.24
N ASP A 39 -1.66 10.60 9.71
CA ASP A 39 -2.02 10.77 11.11
C ASP A 39 -2.73 9.51 11.61
N VAL A 40 -2.21 8.90 12.68
CA VAL A 40 -2.86 7.74 13.30
C VAL A 40 -4.02 8.24 14.15
N LEU A 41 -5.24 7.82 13.80
CA LEU A 41 -6.46 8.19 14.52
C LEU A 41 -6.80 7.19 15.62
N GLU A 42 -6.64 5.90 15.35
CA GLU A 42 -6.91 4.82 16.30
C GLU A 42 -5.90 3.70 16.13
N LYS A 43 -5.51 3.10 17.26
CA LYS A 43 -4.60 1.94 17.26
C LYS A 43 -5.10 0.97 18.32
N GLY A 44 -5.56 -0.22 17.91
CA GLY A 44 -6.15 -1.21 18.81
C GLY A 44 -6.04 -2.63 18.27
N GLU A 45 -6.71 -3.55 18.95
CA GLU A 45 -6.70 -4.98 18.58
C GLU A 45 -7.18 -5.26 17.17
N TYR A 46 -8.11 -4.42 16.67
CA TYR A 46 -8.76 -4.65 15.38
C TYR A 46 -8.08 -3.93 14.23
N GLY A 47 -6.96 -3.28 14.48
CA GLY A 47 -6.19 -2.61 13.43
C GLY A 47 -5.84 -1.17 13.75
N ILE A 48 -5.24 -0.51 12.76
CA ILE A 48 -4.78 0.86 12.87
C ILE A 48 -5.57 1.69 11.86
N ILE A 49 -6.28 2.72 12.32
CA ILE A 49 -7.00 3.64 11.44
C ILE A 49 -6.17 4.90 11.30
N VAL A 50 -5.89 5.27 10.06
CA VAL A 50 -5.07 6.43 9.75
C VAL A 50 -5.81 7.37 8.80
N ASP A 51 -5.45 8.65 8.89
CA ASP A 51 -5.88 9.69 7.96
C ASP A 51 -4.65 10.03 7.11
N GLU A 52 -4.76 9.82 5.80
CA GLU A 52 -3.64 9.96 4.88
C GLU A 52 -3.93 11.00 3.82
N LYS A 53 -2.93 11.81 3.51
CA LYS A 53 -2.97 12.69 2.35
C LYS A 53 -2.12 12.05 1.26
N ILE A 54 -2.77 11.60 0.20
CA ILE A 54 -2.10 10.90 -0.90
C ILE A 54 -2.17 11.71 -2.19
N ASN A 55 -1.25 11.40 -3.10
CA ASN A 55 -1.32 11.89 -4.47
C ASN A 55 -2.08 10.85 -5.30
N PHE A 56 -3.35 11.17 -5.64
CA PHE A 56 -4.20 10.29 -6.44
C PHE A 56 -4.40 10.90 -7.82
N LEU A 57 -3.79 10.29 -8.84
CA LEU A 57 -3.84 10.74 -10.24
C LEU A 57 -3.47 12.22 -10.41
N GLY A 58 -2.44 12.67 -9.67
CA GLY A 58 -1.96 14.05 -9.72
C GLY A 58 -2.71 15.02 -8.81
N ILE A 59 -3.71 14.56 -8.08
CA ILE A 59 -4.52 15.38 -7.18
C ILE A 59 -4.28 14.95 -5.74
N SER A 60 -4.02 15.93 -4.87
CA SER A 60 -3.89 15.69 -3.43
C SER A 60 -5.26 15.31 -2.86
N THR A 61 -5.36 14.13 -2.27
CA THR A 61 -6.63 13.59 -1.78
C THR A 61 -6.45 13.10 -0.34
N GLN A 62 -7.40 13.47 0.53
CA GLN A 62 -7.43 13.02 1.91
C GLN A 62 -8.29 11.77 2.01
N ILE A 63 -7.72 10.67 2.54
CA ILE A 63 -8.46 9.42 2.71
C ILE A 63 -8.21 8.84 4.10
N LYS A 64 -9.16 8.03 4.56
CA LYS A 64 -8.98 7.21 5.77
C LYS A 64 -8.81 5.77 5.36
N THR A 65 -7.84 5.10 5.97
CA THR A 65 -7.57 3.69 5.72
C THR A 65 -7.50 2.93 7.04
N LYS A 66 -7.81 1.64 6.97
CA LYS A 66 -7.64 0.72 8.10
C LYS A 66 -6.60 -0.31 7.73
N HIS A 67 -5.56 -0.40 8.55
CA HIS A 67 -4.49 -1.38 8.38
C HIS A 67 -4.68 -2.52 9.37
N ILE A 68 -4.69 -3.74 8.86
CA ILE A 68 -4.78 -4.96 9.66
C ILE A 68 -3.48 -5.73 9.46
N ILE A 69 -2.72 -5.89 10.54
CA ILE A 69 -1.41 -6.54 10.50
C ILE A 69 -1.52 -7.88 11.20
N ILE A 70 -1.27 -8.95 10.45
CA ILE A 70 -1.27 -10.32 10.97
C ILE A 70 0.16 -10.84 10.85
N HIS A 71 0.86 -10.83 11.97
CA HIS A 71 2.24 -11.30 12.00
C HIS A 71 2.32 -12.80 11.72
N PRO A 72 3.35 -13.27 11.02
CA PRO A 72 4.53 -12.50 10.58
C PRO A 72 4.48 -12.03 9.13
N ASP A 73 3.38 -12.20 8.39
CA ASP A 73 3.43 -12.16 6.93
C ASP A 73 2.26 -11.49 6.19
N ILE A 74 1.21 -11.05 6.88
CA ILE A 74 0.02 -10.49 6.22
C ILE A 74 -0.21 -9.04 6.63
N HIS A 75 -0.43 -8.18 5.63
CA HIS A 75 -0.81 -6.79 5.84
C HIS A 75 -2.02 -6.47 4.97
N GLY A 76 -3.16 -6.25 5.60
CA GLY A 76 -4.39 -5.85 4.92
C GLY A 76 -4.59 -4.35 5.02
N ILE A 77 -5.00 -3.72 3.93
CA ILE A 77 -5.28 -2.30 3.85
C ILE A 77 -6.68 -2.11 3.29
N HIS A 78 -7.54 -1.43 4.02
CA HIS A 78 -8.93 -1.18 3.61
C HIS A 78 -9.16 0.32 3.50
N ILE A 79 -9.66 0.78 2.36
CA ILE A 79 -9.96 2.19 2.12
C ILE A 79 -11.36 2.50 2.65
N LEU A 80 -11.45 3.38 3.63
CA LEU A 80 -12.69 3.71 4.33
C LEU A 80 -13.43 4.91 3.75
N THR A 81 -12.70 5.84 3.12
CA THR A 81 -13.29 7.06 2.54
C THR A 81 -12.61 7.38 1.22
N GLY A 82 -13.22 8.27 0.43
CA GLY A 82 -12.63 8.78 -0.79
C GLY A 82 -13.11 8.06 -2.06
N PRO A 83 -12.46 8.34 -3.20
CA PRO A 83 -12.92 7.83 -4.51
C PRO A 83 -12.90 6.31 -4.62
N LEU A 84 -12.05 5.64 -3.86
CA LEU A 84 -11.90 4.18 -3.89
C LEU A 84 -12.43 3.53 -2.61
N LYS A 85 -13.37 4.17 -1.92
CA LYS A 85 -13.98 3.62 -0.70
C LYS A 85 -14.49 2.20 -0.93
N GLY A 86 -14.16 1.29 -0.01
CA GLY A 86 -14.53 -0.12 -0.10
C GLY A 86 -13.48 -1.00 -0.77
N SER A 87 -12.44 -0.38 -1.33
CA SER A 87 -11.31 -1.14 -1.91
C SER A 87 -10.43 -1.73 -0.82
N SER A 88 -9.77 -2.83 -1.15
CA SER A 88 -8.84 -3.49 -0.23
C SER A 88 -7.62 -4.03 -0.95
N PHE A 89 -6.52 -4.10 -0.21
CA PHE A 89 -5.25 -4.66 -0.64
C PHE A 89 -4.79 -5.63 0.44
N VAL A 90 -4.58 -6.88 0.08
CA VAL A 90 -4.08 -7.88 1.02
C VAL A 90 -2.71 -8.32 0.54
N GLU A 91 -1.70 -7.97 1.31
CA GLU A 91 -0.30 -8.25 1.00
C GLU A 91 0.18 -9.46 1.79
N SER A 92 0.86 -10.39 1.11
CA SER A 92 1.50 -11.55 1.71
C SER A 92 2.99 -11.49 1.43
N TYR A 93 3.81 -11.70 2.46
CA TYR A 93 5.26 -11.61 2.39
C TYR A 93 5.87 -12.97 2.66
N VAL A 94 6.37 -13.65 1.63
CA VAL A 94 6.88 -15.01 1.74
C VAL A 94 8.35 -15.06 1.35
N GLU A 95 9.18 -15.65 2.22
CA GLU A 95 10.61 -15.87 1.92
C GLU A 95 10.76 -16.73 0.67
N LYS A 96 11.59 -16.27 -0.27
CA LYS A 96 11.86 -16.98 -1.51
C LYS A 96 13.20 -16.54 -2.08
N ASP A 97 14.05 -17.53 -2.49
CA ASP A 97 15.32 -17.27 -3.19
C ASP A 97 16.20 -16.20 -2.51
N ASN A 98 16.38 -16.31 -1.21
CA ASN A 98 17.17 -15.38 -0.37
C ASN A 98 16.61 -13.95 -0.33
N GLY A 99 15.36 -13.79 -0.68
CA GLY A 99 14.65 -12.52 -0.60
C GLY A 99 13.21 -12.76 -0.20
N THR A 100 12.31 -11.94 -0.71
CA THR A 100 10.89 -12.00 -0.36
C THR A 100 10.03 -11.87 -1.61
N MET A 101 9.08 -12.79 -1.77
CA MET A 101 8.02 -12.66 -2.76
C MET A 101 6.83 -11.97 -2.08
N ILE A 102 6.39 -10.86 -2.64
CA ILE A 102 5.24 -10.11 -2.15
C ILE A 102 4.09 -10.33 -3.12
N THR A 103 2.99 -10.87 -2.62
CA THR A 103 1.77 -11.06 -3.41
C THR A 103 0.72 -10.10 -2.87
N ILE A 104 0.12 -9.31 -3.74
CA ILE A 104 -0.89 -8.33 -3.36
C ILE A 104 -2.19 -8.66 -4.07
N ASP A 105 -3.19 -9.07 -3.31
CA ASP A 105 -4.54 -9.29 -3.82
C ASP A 105 -5.32 -7.99 -3.71
N VAL A 106 -5.71 -7.44 -4.87
CA VAL A 106 -6.36 -6.15 -4.97
C VAL A 106 -7.84 -6.32 -5.31
N THR A 107 -8.70 -5.66 -4.53
CA THR A 107 -10.12 -5.54 -4.84
C THR A 107 -10.43 -4.05 -4.91
N LEU A 108 -10.77 -3.56 -6.11
CA LEU A 108 -11.07 -2.16 -6.33
C LEU A 108 -12.56 -1.93 -6.44
N HIS A 109 -13.06 -0.98 -5.67
CA HIS A 109 -14.40 -0.44 -5.78
C HIS A 109 -14.30 1.00 -6.26
N PHE A 110 -14.94 1.28 -7.38
CA PHE A 110 -14.96 2.62 -7.96
C PHE A 110 -16.32 3.26 -7.66
N ASN A 111 -16.31 4.53 -7.27
CA ASN A 111 -17.56 5.27 -7.08
C ASN A 111 -18.22 5.56 -8.44
N ASN A 112 -19.42 6.14 -8.41
CA ASN A 112 -20.20 6.40 -9.64
C ASN A 112 -19.50 7.33 -10.63
N PHE A 113 -18.59 8.18 -10.16
CA PHE A 113 -17.80 9.07 -11.02
C PHE A 113 -16.98 8.26 -12.04
N PHE A 114 -16.38 7.14 -11.60
CA PHE A 114 -15.56 6.30 -12.48
C PHE A 114 -16.39 5.58 -13.56
N LYS A 115 -17.69 5.37 -13.32
CA LYS A 115 -18.56 4.74 -14.31
C LYS A 115 -18.77 5.64 -15.53
N LEU A 116 -18.66 6.95 -15.35
CA LEU A 116 -18.74 7.93 -16.44
C LEU A 116 -17.45 7.99 -17.27
N PHE A 117 -16.33 7.57 -16.68
CA PHE A 117 -15.01 7.63 -17.31
C PHE A 117 -14.27 6.29 -17.15
N PRO A 118 -14.68 5.25 -17.90
CA PRO A 118 -14.11 3.89 -17.72
C PRO A 118 -12.59 3.82 -17.90
N PHE A 119 -12.00 4.72 -18.71
CA PHE A 119 -10.55 4.74 -18.91
C PHE A 119 -9.76 5.06 -17.63
N LEU A 120 -10.40 5.71 -16.64
CA LEU A 120 -9.75 6.03 -15.37
C LEU A 120 -9.45 4.77 -14.57
N GLU A 121 -10.26 3.72 -14.70
CA GLU A 121 -10.01 2.44 -14.03
C GLU A 121 -8.66 1.86 -14.44
N ASN A 122 -8.36 1.89 -15.74
CA ASN A 122 -7.08 1.41 -16.26
C ASN A 122 -5.91 2.27 -15.76
N LEU A 123 -6.10 3.58 -15.66
CA LEU A 123 -5.08 4.49 -15.13
C LEU A 123 -4.80 4.17 -13.66
N VAL A 124 -5.84 3.90 -12.87
CA VAL A 124 -5.68 3.52 -11.45
C VAL A 124 -4.88 2.23 -11.33
N VAL A 125 -5.21 1.20 -12.12
CA VAL A 125 -4.50 -0.08 -12.10
C VAL A 125 -3.02 0.12 -12.45
N LYS A 126 -2.73 0.88 -13.51
CA LYS A 126 -1.35 1.18 -13.91
C LYS A 126 -0.60 1.93 -12.81
N LYS A 127 -1.25 2.90 -12.17
CA LYS A 127 -0.64 3.67 -11.09
C LYS A 127 -0.32 2.79 -9.90
N MET A 128 -1.21 1.86 -9.54
CA MET A 128 -0.99 0.93 -8.45
C MET A 128 0.17 -0.01 -8.74
N SER A 129 0.23 -0.56 -9.96
CA SER A 129 1.32 -1.44 -10.36
C SER A 129 2.67 -0.73 -10.27
N LYS A 130 2.74 0.51 -10.76
CA LYS A 130 3.95 1.33 -10.69
C LYS A 130 4.31 1.68 -9.24
N THR A 131 3.32 2.00 -8.42
CA THR A 131 3.55 2.33 -7.01
C THR A 131 4.16 1.15 -6.27
N MET A 132 3.76 -0.08 -6.59
CA MET A 132 4.36 -1.27 -6.00
C MET A 132 5.82 -1.46 -6.41
N ASP A 133 6.17 -1.18 -7.67
CA ASP A 133 7.58 -1.18 -8.08
C ASP A 133 8.39 -0.16 -7.28
N GLU A 134 7.85 1.02 -7.13
CA GLU A 134 8.50 2.10 -6.38
C GLU A 134 8.62 1.76 -4.88
N PHE A 135 7.61 1.10 -4.31
CA PHE A 135 7.68 0.63 -2.91
C PHE A 135 8.86 -0.30 -2.70
N VAL A 136 9.03 -1.31 -3.55
CA VAL A 136 10.14 -2.25 -3.42
C VAL A 136 11.48 -1.51 -3.52
N GLN A 137 11.63 -0.62 -4.50
CA GLN A 137 12.84 0.16 -4.68
C GLN A 137 13.14 1.06 -3.47
N CYS A 138 12.12 1.74 -2.97
CA CYS A 138 12.27 2.62 -1.82
C CYS A 138 12.60 1.85 -0.54
N ALA A 139 11.98 0.69 -0.35
CA ALA A 139 12.25 -0.16 0.80
C ALA A 139 13.68 -0.69 0.79
N GLU A 140 14.15 -1.17 -0.37
CA GLU A 140 15.52 -1.65 -0.51
C GLU A 140 16.53 -0.54 -0.26
N LYS A 141 16.27 0.66 -0.78
CA LYS A 141 17.13 1.82 -0.58
C LYS A 141 17.14 2.27 0.88
N SER A 142 16.00 2.24 1.54
CA SER A 142 15.88 2.61 2.96
C SER A 142 16.74 1.70 3.85
N CYS A 143 16.73 0.39 3.60
CA CYS A 143 17.55 -0.55 4.33
C CYS A 143 19.04 -0.34 4.11
N LEU A 144 19.46 -0.02 2.88
CA LEU A 144 20.85 0.29 2.58
C LEU A 144 21.34 1.52 3.35
N MET A 145 20.49 2.54 3.50
CA MET A 145 20.83 3.76 4.23
C MET A 145 20.95 3.50 5.74
N ILE A 146 20.19 2.58 6.29
CA ILE A 146 20.23 2.23 7.72
C ILE A 146 21.49 1.39 8.02
N SER A 147 21.91 0.51 7.10
CA SER A 147 23.05 -0.37 7.28
C SER A 147 24.41 0.30 6.98
N SER A 148 24.39 1.49 6.42
CA SER A 148 25.60 2.30 6.21
C SER A 148 25.75 3.32 7.34
#